data_a562f70e02fd5a0088f3525ea52cdd40
#
_entry.id   a562f70e02fd5a0088f3525ea52cdd40
#
_cell.length_a   1.000
_cell.length_b   1.000
_cell.length_c   1.000
_cell.angle_alpha   90.00
_cell.angle_beta   90.00
_cell.angle_gamma   90.00
#
_symmetry.space_group_name_H-M   'P 1'
#
loop_
_entity.id
_entity.type
_entity.pdbx_description
1 polymer ?
#
loop_
_entity_poly.entity_id
_entity_poly.type
_entity_poly.pdbx_seq_one_letter_code
_entity_poly.pdbx_strand_id
1 'polypeptide(L)'
;DGTTGLTKEDVKTLKEAAPAASFHYVFDFYGETLSTTETTEVHIKNVNIGEEGLPEARLALDLMENCSRFVLENCKISNESMAQLREDYRDKTKVVWRVPYGGGNCMTDCEVIRCTYELTDKNAQNLVYCEDVRFMDVGHNDVTFLSDFSFLKGMPKLEAIIISSAYVSDLTPFANCKELKFFEAAFCGNIEDLSPLAQCEKLEMVNISFTKVKDLSPLDNLPIKTLFAQNYSAKRISAEEQKRFAEVHPDCLTQYTGDQPYGRGWRYDEHDKYLPYYGMLRKVFRLDDDIIPNSVGWYLREGDTDLPTAES
;
A
#
# COMPACT_ATOMS: atom_id res chain seq x y z
N ASP A 1 -42.86 -11.38 -2.13
CA ASP A 1 -44.00 -12.09 -1.63
C ASP A 1 -43.98 -13.56 -2.01
N GLY A 2 -43.39 -14.45 -1.20
CA GLY A 2 -43.75 -15.86 -1.14
C GLY A 2 -43.75 -16.71 -2.39
N THR A 3 -42.94 -16.43 -3.42
CA THR A 3 -42.67 -17.36 -4.48
C THR A 3 -41.73 -18.44 -3.97
N THR A 4 -42.32 -19.40 -3.25
CA THR A 4 -41.64 -20.63 -2.87
C THR A 4 -41.36 -21.43 -4.12
N GLY A 5 -40.07 -21.61 -4.45
CA GLY A 5 -39.64 -22.50 -5.52
C GLY A 5 -38.71 -21.92 -6.58
N LEU A 6 -38.42 -20.61 -6.57
CA LEU A 6 -37.38 -20.04 -7.44
C LEU A 6 -36.00 -20.38 -6.90
N THR A 7 -35.11 -20.79 -7.77
CA THR A 7 -33.69 -20.98 -7.49
C THR A 7 -32.90 -19.68 -7.78
N LYS A 8 -31.67 -19.57 -7.30
CA LYS A 8 -30.76 -18.45 -7.64
C LYS A 8 -30.58 -18.30 -9.17
N GLU A 9 -30.47 -19.41 -9.88
CA GLU A 9 -30.34 -19.44 -11.34
C GLU A 9 -31.62 -18.95 -12.06
N ASP A 10 -32.80 -19.27 -11.53
CA ASP A 10 -34.08 -18.77 -12.08
C ASP A 10 -34.14 -17.25 -11.95
N VAL A 11 -33.71 -16.69 -10.80
CA VAL A 11 -33.68 -15.24 -10.58
C VAL A 11 -32.64 -14.56 -11.49
N LYS A 12 -31.47 -15.16 -11.70
CA LYS A 12 -30.48 -14.67 -12.66
C LYS A 12 -31.08 -14.62 -14.07
N THR A 13 -31.75 -15.70 -14.52
CA THR A 13 -32.40 -15.73 -15.83
C THR A 13 -33.48 -14.65 -15.97
N LEU A 14 -34.24 -14.40 -14.90
CA LEU A 14 -35.25 -13.33 -14.88
C LEU A 14 -34.58 -11.91 -15.00
N LYS A 15 -33.47 -11.69 -14.32
CA LYS A 15 -32.72 -10.44 -14.42
C LYS A 15 -32.15 -10.23 -15.82
N GLU A 16 -31.64 -11.28 -16.45
CA GLU A 16 -31.13 -11.23 -17.83
C GLU A 16 -32.26 -10.92 -18.84
N ALA A 17 -33.44 -11.50 -18.63
CA ALA A 17 -34.61 -11.27 -19.48
C ALA A 17 -35.24 -9.88 -19.28
N ALA A 18 -35.08 -9.27 -18.10
CA ALA A 18 -35.67 -7.98 -17.75
C ALA A 18 -34.66 -7.12 -16.98
N PRO A 19 -33.56 -6.62 -17.62
CA PRO A 19 -32.46 -5.95 -16.93
C PRO A 19 -32.86 -4.65 -16.20
N ALA A 20 -33.96 -4.02 -16.62
CA ALA A 20 -34.47 -2.81 -15.99
C ALA A 20 -35.39 -3.08 -14.79
N ALA A 21 -35.74 -4.36 -14.54
CA ALA A 21 -36.59 -4.73 -13.42
C ALA A 21 -35.75 -5.08 -12.19
N SER A 22 -36.16 -4.60 -11.01
CA SER A 22 -35.57 -4.99 -9.74
C SER A 22 -36.40 -6.14 -9.14
N PHE A 23 -35.72 -7.21 -8.74
CA PHE A 23 -36.34 -8.39 -8.15
C PHE A 23 -35.89 -8.53 -6.70
N HIS A 24 -36.78 -8.38 -5.77
CA HIS A 24 -36.48 -8.69 -4.36
C HIS A 24 -36.51 -10.20 -4.16
N TYR A 25 -35.33 -10.77 -3.90
CA TYR A 25 -35.15 -12.21 -3.64
C TYR A 25 -34.13 -12.38 -2.51
N VAL A 26 -34.44 -13.26 -1.57
CA VAL A 26 -33.59 -13.58 -0.44
C VAL A 26 -33.06 -15.00 -0.61
N PHE A 27 -31.76 -15.18 -0.41
CA PHE A 27 -31.08 -16.44 -0.60
C PHE A 27 -29.97 -16.65 0.44
N ASP A 28 -29.63 -17.92 0.66
CA ASP A 28 -28.48 -18.30 1.47
C ASP A 28 -27.19 -18.28 0.65
N PHE A 29 -26.12 -17.78 1.27
CA PHE A 29 -24.76 -17.87 0.77
C PHE A 29 -23.82 -18.26 1.92
N TYR A 30 -23.49 -19.53 2.01
CA TYR A 30 -22.62 -20.11 3.05
C TYR A 30 -23.04 -19.74 4.49
N GLY A 31 -24.32 -19.75 4.79
CA GLY A 31 -24.91 -19.48 6.09
C GLY A 31 -25.27 -18.01 6.34
N GLU A 32 -24.93 -17.10 5.41
CA GLU A 32 -25.38 -15.72 5.43
C GLU A 32 -26.64 -15.55 4.57
N THR A 33 -27.62 -14.85 5.10
CA THR A 33 -28.85 -14.52 4.39
C THR A 33 -28.67 -13.22 3.63
N LEU A 34 -28.66 -13.31 2.30
CA LEU A 34 -28.45 -12.17 1.40
C LEU A 34 -29.73 -11.79 0.67
N SER A 35 -29.84 -10.52 0.29
CA SER A 35 -30.92 -9.97 -0.51
C SER A 35 -30.37 -9.34 -1.79
N THR A 36 -31.05 -9.58 -2.90
CA THR A 36 -30.69 -8.97 -4.20
C THR A 36 -30.71 -7.44 -4.18
N THR A 37 -31.57 -6.85 -3.38
CA THR A 37 -31.80 -5.37 -3.36
C THR A 37 -31.32 -4.68 -2.09
N GLU A 38 -31.18 -5.40 -0.95
CA GLU A 38 -30.91 -4.80 0.34
C GLU A 38 -29.47 -5.01 0.83
N THR A 39 -28.81 -6.08 0.35
CA THR A 39 -27.44 -6.38 0.77
C THR A 39 -26.46 -5.38 0.16
N THR A 40 -25.76 -4.63 1.02
CA THR A 40 -24.75 -3.62 0.62
C THR A 40 -23.32 -4.08 0.88
N GLU A 41 -23.13 -5.00 1.82
CA GLU A 41 -21.84 -5.63 2.13
C GLU A 41 -22.04 -7.10 2.50
N VAL A 42 -21.07 -7.94 2.11
CA VAL A 42 -20.97 -9.36 2.48
C VAL A 42 -19.62 -9.59 3.16
N HIS A 43 -19.61 -10.33 4.28
CA HIS A 43 -18.38 -10.73 4.94
C HIS A 43 -18.44 -12.18 5.41
N ILE A 44 -17.92 -13.07 4.59
CA ILE A 44 -17.75 -14.50 4.94
C ILE A 44 -16.36 -14.71 5.51
N LYS A 45 -16.28 -15.34 6.67
CA LYS A 45 -15.02 -15.53 7.39
C LYS A 45 -14.85 -16.97 7.87
N ASN A 46 -13.67 -17.54 7.60
CA ASN A 46 -13.28 -18.87 8.06
C ASN A 46 -14.23 -20.01 7.60
N VAL A 47 -14.82 -19.84 6.45
CA VAL A 47 -15.68 -20.85 5.80
C VAL A 47 -14.88 -21.50 4.67
N ASN A 48 -14.95 -22.83 4.57
CA ASN A 48 -14.31 -23.55 3.48
C ASN A 48 -15.17 -23.44 2.21
N ILE A 49 -14.99 -22.39 1.45
CA ILE A 49 -15.62 -22.20 0.13
C ILE A 49 -14.81 -22.95 -0.93
N GLY A 50 -13.47 -22.80 -0.92
CA GLY A 50 -12.59 -23.42 -1.91
C GLY A 50 -12.76 -22.85 -3.32
N GLU A 51 -11.96 -23.36 -4.24
CA GLU A 51 -12.08 -23.00 -5.67
C GLU A 51 -13.40 -23.46 -6.29
N GLU A 52 -13.93 -24.56 -5.79
CA GLU A 52 -15.22 -25.13 -6.21
C GLU A 52 -16.42 -24.25 -5.88
N GLY A 53 -16.30 -23.36 -4.88
CA GLY A 53 -17.36 -22.41 -4.51
C GLY A 53 -17.35 -21.09 -5.28
N LEU A 54 -16.33 -20.84 -6.11
CA LEU A 54 -16.26 -19.60 -6.91
C LEU A 54 -17.46 -19.38 -7.85
N PRO A 55 -18.02 -20.40 -8.52
CA PRO A 55 -19.24 -20.21 -9.31
C PRO A 55 -20.42 -19.69 -8.48
N GLU A 56 -20.57 -20.15 -7.25
CA GLU A 56 -21.61 -19.67 -6.35
C GLU A 56 -21.33 -18.24 -5.86
N ALA A 57 -20.07 -17.90 -5.58
CA ALA A 57 -19.67 -16.52 -5.26
C ALA A 57 -19.98 -15.55 -6.42
N ARG A 58 -19.72 -15.96 -7.66
CA ARG A 58 -20.07 -15.20 -8.86
C ARG A 58 -21.57 -15.02 -8.99
N LEU A 59 -22.32 -16.10 -8.79
CA LEU A 59 -23.78 -16.04 -8.84
C LEU A 59 -24.35 -15.09 -7.79
N ALA A 60 -23.83 -15.11 -6.55
CA ALA A 60 -24.22 -14.18 -5.51
C ALA A 60 -23.92 -12.72 -5.91
N LEU A 61 -22.74 -12.45 -6.45
CA LEU A 61 -22.34 -11.13 -6.96
C LEU A 61 -23.23 -10.67 -8.13
N ASP A 62 -23.58 -11.55 -9.05
CA ASP A 62 -24.49 -11.24 -10.17
C ASP A 62 -25.90 -10.86 -9.68
N LEU A 63 -26.39 -11.54 -8.64
CA LEU A 63 -27.71 -11.33 -8.10
C LEU A 63 -27.86 -10.03 -7.31
N MET A 64 -26.86 -9.67 -6.50
CA MET A 64 -26.91 -8.47 -5.65
C MET A 64 -26.77 -7.18 -6.48
N GLU A 65 -27.68 -6.22 -6.29
CA GLU A 65 -27.71 -4.96 -7.04
C GLU A 65 -26.88 -3.87 -6.37
N ASN A 66 -26.85 -3.86 -5.04
CA ASN A 66 -26.31 -2.78 -4.23
C ASN A 66 -25.08 -3.18 -3.41
N CYS A 67 -24.53 -4.39 -3.61
CA CYS A 67 -23.36 -4.85 -2.89
C CYS A 67 -22.12 -4.08 -3.34
N SER A 68 -21.64 -3.18 -2.50
CA SER A 68 -20.46 -2.36 -2.76
C SER A 68 -19.15 -3.03 -2.32
N ARG A 69 -19.24 -3.96 -1.33
CA ARG A 69 -18.07 -4.65 -0.76
C ARG A 69 -18.37 -6.12 -0.47
N PHE A 70 -17.55 -7.02 -1.01
CA PHE A 70 -17.69 -8.47 -0.90
C PHE A 70 -16.40 -9.08 -0.34
N VAL A 71 -16.44 -9.53 0.90
CA VAL A 71 -15.26 -10.00 1.64
C VAL A 71 -15.32 -11.51 1.83
N LEU A 72 -14.28 -12.21 1.34
CA LEU A 72 -14.04 -13.62 1.58
C LEU A 72 -12.75 -13.82 2.37
N GLU A 73 -12.84 -13.82 3.70
CA GLU A 73 -11.70 -13.88 4.60
C GLU A 73 -11.40 -15.31 5.03
N ASN A 74 -10.20 -15.82 4.69
CA ASN A 74 -9.76 -17.19 5.02
C ASN A 74 -10.71 -18.27 4.48
N CYS A 75 -11.19 -18.12 3.25
CA CYS A 75 -12.17 -19.01 2.62
C CYS A 75 -11.55 -20.10 1.74
N LYS A 76 -10.22 -20.32 1.85
CA LYS A 76 -9.45 -21.33 1.09
C LYS A 76 -9.52 -21.19 -0.43
N ILE A 77 -9.63 -19.95 -0.90
CA ILE A 77 -9.52 -19.58 -2.30
C ILE A 77 -8.11 -19.01 -2.51
N SER A 78 -7.47 -19.30 -3.63
CA SER A 78 -6.14 -18.75 -3.97
C SER A 78 -6.18 -17.25 -4.17
N ASN A 79 -5.04 -16.58 -3.94
CA ASN A 79 -4.93 -15.14 -4.19
C ASN A 79 -5.18 -14.81 -5.68
N GLU A 80 -4.76 -15.68 -6.58
CA GLU A 80 -4.93 -15.55 -8.03
C GLU A 80 -6.40 -15.57 -8.41
N SER A 81 -7.16 -16.52 -7.86
CA SER A 81 -8.61 -16.66 -8.11
C SER A 81 -9.40 -15.49 -7.51
N MET A 82 -9.00 -15.03 -6.31
CA MET A 82 -9.60 -13.84 -5.70
C MET A 82 -9.28 -12.56 -6.49
N ALA A 83 -8.06 -12.44 -7.02
CA ALA A 83 -7.69 -11.31 -7.87
C ALA A 83 -8.47 -11.32 -9.19
N GLN A 84 -8.70 -12.51 -9.79
CA GLN A 84 -9.54 -12.64 -10.98
C GLN A 84 -11.00 -12.28 -10.67
N LEU A 85 -11.54 -12.74 -9.53
CA LEU A 85 -12.88 -12.38 -9.10
C LEU A 85 -13.02 -10.87 -8.90
N ARG A 86 -12.02 -10.21 -8.28
CA ARG A 86 -11.97 -8.75 -8.13
C ARG A 86 -11.99 -8.05 -9.49
N GLU A 87 -11.19 -8.52 -10.44
CA GLU A 87 -11.14 -7.92 -11.78
C GLU A 87 -12.48 -8.05 -12.52
N ASP A 88 -13.12 -9.22 -12.45
CA ASP A 88 -14.39 -9.48 -13.12
C ASP A 88 -15.54 -8.59 -12.60
N TYR A 89 -15.45 -8.14 -11.34
CA TYR A 89 -16.48 -7.32 -10.70
C TYR A 89 -16.01 -5.89 -10.33
N ARG A 90 -14.86 -5.46 -10.85
CA ARG A 90 -14.20 -4.18 -10.49
C ARG A 90 -15.12 -2.96 -10.55
N ASP A 91 -15.97 -2.89 -11.57
CA ASP A 91 -16.89 -1.75 -11.79
C ASP A 91 -18.19 -1.82 -10.96
N LYS A 92 -18.40 -2.94 -10.25
CA LYS A 92 -19.63 -3.18 -9.51
C LYS A 92 -19.42 -3.28 -8.00
N THR A 93 -18.46 -4.08 -7.60
CA THR A 93 -18.30 -4.52 -6.21
C THR A 93 -16.83 -4.65 -5.87
N LYS A 94 -16.41 -4.06 -4.77
CA LYS A 94 -15.05 -4.23 -4.24
C LYS A 94 -14.89 -5.61 -3.63
N VAL A 95 -14.19 -6.51 -4.30
CA VAL A 95 -13.88 -7.86 -3.79
C VAL A 95 -12.61 -7.79 -2.94
N VAL A 96 -12.71 -8.25 -1.70
CA VAL A 96 -11.68 -8.12 -0.68
C VAL A 96 -11.38 -9.46 -0.01
N TRP A 97 -10.12 -9.72 0.27
CA TRP A 97 -9.68 -10.90 1.01
C TRP A 97 -8.46 -10.61 1.86
N ARG A 98 -8.04 -11.58 2.65
CA ARG A 98 -6.88 -11.45 3.51
C ARG A 98 -5.66 -12.09 2.87
N VAL A 99 -4.54 -11.35 2.85
CA VAL A 99 -3.24 -11.83 2.37
C VAL A 99 -2.22 -11.86 3.51
N PRO A 100 -1.41 -12.94 3.61
CA PRO A 100 -0.31 -13.01 4.56
C PRO A 100 0.93 -12.29 4.02
N TYR A 101 1.69 -11.63 4.91
CA TYR A 101 3.01 -11.08 4.63
C TYR A 101 3.85 -11.03 5.91
N GLY A 102 5.16 -11.26 5.83
CA GLY A 102 6.03 -11.27 7.03
C GLY A 102 5.44 -12.12 8.13
N GLY A 103 5.46 -11.63 9.36
CA GLY A 103 4.80 -12.23 10.52
C GLY A 103 3.32 -11.87 10.68
N GLY A 104 2.71 -11.18 9.71
CA GLY A 104 1.36 -10.66 9.79
C GLY A 104 0.47 -10.99 8.59
N ASN A 105 -0.62 -10.28 8.50
CA ASN A 105 -1.55 -10.33 7.38
C ASN A 105 -2.34 -9.02 7.30
N CYS A 106 -2.90 -8.69 6.14
CA CYS A 106 -3.81 -7.58 5.96
C CYS A 106 -4.96 -7.92 5.02
N MET A 107 -5.99 -7.09 5.05
CA MET A 107 -7.02 -7.12 4.00
C MET A 107 -6.49 -6.40 2.76
N THR A 108 -6.89 -6.84 1.57
CA THR A 108 -6.39 -6.28 0.30
C THR A 108 -6.83 -4.84 0.05
N ASP A 109 -7.81 -4.34 0.81
CA ASP A 109 -8.29 -2.96 0.79
C ASP A 109 -7.68 -2.08 1.89
N CYS A 110 -6.59 -2.52 2.53
CA CYS A 110 -5.88 -1.70 3.51
C CYS A 110 -5.17 -0.51 2.85
N GLU A 111 -5.15 0.63 3.54
CA GLU A 111 -4.44 1.81 3.07
C GLU A 111 -3.06 1.99 3.71
N VAL A 112 -2.81 1.33 4.84
CA VAL A 112 -1.58 1.46 5.62
C VAL A 112 -0.98 0.10 5.91
N ILE A 113 0.31 -0.07 5.61
CA ILE A 113 1.09 -1.27 5.97
C ILE A 113 2.32 -0.83 6.75
N ARG A 114 2.53 -1.47 7.91
CA ARG A 114 3.76 -1.37 8.66
C ARG A 114 4.27 -2.76 9.01
N CYS A 115 5.48 -3.09 8.53
CA CYS A 115 6.15 -4.35 8.83
C CYS A 115 7.67 -4.11 8.87
N THR A 116 8.19 -3.82 10.05
CA THR A 116 9.58 -3.39 10.23
C THR A 116 10.56 -4.54 10.51
N TYR A 117 10.10 -5.78 10.43
CA TYR A 117 10.92 -6.98 10.43
C TYR A 117 10.11 -8.19 9.94
N GLU A 118 10.76 -9.31 9.65
CA GLU A 118 10.18 -10.55 9.12
C GLU A 118 9.65 -10.48 7.68
N LEU A 119 9.72 -9.32 7.00
CA LEU A 119 9.39 -9.23 5.60
C LEU A 119 10.57 -9.71 4.76
N THR A 120 10.35 -10.72 3.94
CA THR A 120 11.33 -11.31 3.01
C THR A 120 10.88 -11.11 1.58
N ASP A 121 11.79 -11.27 0.62
CA ASP A 121 11.46 -11.22 -0.81
C ASP A 121 10.32 -12.16 -1.20
N LYS A 122 10.23 -13.32 -0.54
CA LYS A 122 9.18 -14.30 -0.82
C LYS A 122 7.82 -13.90 -0.26
N ASN A 123 7.74 -13.49 1.01
CA ASN A 123 6.45 -13.23 1.66
C ASN A 123 5.90 -11.83 1.34
N ALA A 124 6.74 -10.89 0.90
CA ALA A 124 6.34 -9.58 0.43
C ALA A 124 5.52 -9.64 -0.88
N GLN A 125 5.68 -10.69 -1.69
CA GLN A 125 5.00 -10.76 -3.00
C GLN A 125 3.48 -10.79 -2.90
N ASN A 126 2.92 -11.28 -1.79
CA ASN A 126 1.47 -11.22 -1.56
C ASN A 126 0.92 -9.79 -1.46
N LEU A 127 1.77 -8.82 -1.13
CA LEU A 127 1.38 -7.41 -1.05
C LEU A 127 0.98 -6.82 -2.42
N VAL A 128 1.32 -7.49 -3.52
CA VAL A 128 0.90 -7.09 -4.87
C VAL A 128 -0.62 -6.95 -5.02
N TYR A 129 -1.39 -7.61 -4.16
CA TYR A 129 -2.85 -7.56 -4.17
C TYR A 129 -3.45 -6.38 -3.39
N CYS A 130 -2.63 -5.59 -2.68
CA CYS A 130 -3.07 -4.49 -1.83
C CYS A 130 -3.07 -3.16 -2.60
N GLU A 131 -4.03 -3.00 -3.53
CA GLU A 131 -4.06 -1.87 -4.47
C GLU A 131 -4.45 -0.52 -3.86
N ASP A 132 -4.97 -0.52 -2.62
CA ASP A 132 -5.39 0.68 -1.91
C ASP A 132 -4.31 1.25 -0.99
N VAL A 133 -3.15 0.59 -0.88
CA VAL A 133 -2.07 1.05 0.00
C VAL A 133 -1.56 2.41 -0.43
N ARG A 134 -1.61 3.37 0.50
CA ARG A 134 -1.11 4.74 0.37
C ARG A 134 0.17 4.96 1.18
N PHE A 135 0.29 4.31 2.33
CA PHE A 135 1.39 4.51 3.26
C PHE A 135 2.02 3.17 3.65
N MET A 136 3.33 3.07 3.48
CA MET A 136 4.07 1.84 3.77
C MET A 136 5.34 2.13 4.57
N ASP A 137 5.52 1.43 5.71
CA ASP A 137 6.79 1.37 6.43
C ASP A 137 7.24 -0.09 6.51
N VAL A 138 8.24 -0.41 5.71
CA VAL A 138 8.92 -1.70 5.67
C VAL A 138 10.41 -1.55 5.93
N GLY A 139 10.80 -0.49 6.62
CA GLY A 139 12.16 -0.27 7.08
C GLY A 139 12.62 -1.34 8.08
N HIS A 140 13.93 -1.40 8.31
CA HIS A 140 14.57 -2.31 9.28
C HIS A 140 14.34 -3.82 9.00
N ASN A 141 14.10 -4.20 7.74
CA ASN A 141 14.11 -5.59 7.29
C ASN A 141 15.49 -6.03 6.78
N ASP A 142 16.56 -5.49 7.39
CA ASP A 142 17.95 -5.82 7.09
C ASP A 142 18.32 -7.26 7.47
N VAL A 143 17.78 -7.79 8.56
CA VAL A 143 18.01 -9.17 9.00
C VAL A 143 17.37 -10.22 8.09
N THR A 144 16.36 -9.84 7.31
CA THR A 144 15.68 -10.71 6.33
C THR A 144 16.16 -10.47 4.90
N PHE A 145 17.08 -9.50 4.71
CA PHE A 145 17.67 -9.13 3.42
C PHE A 145 16.63 -8.75 2.36
N LEU A 146 15.55 -8.06 2.76
CA LEU A 146 14.52 -7.58 1.84
C LEU A 146 15.16 -6.74 0.72
N SER A 147 15.02 -7.18 -0.51
CA SER A 147 15.64 -6.58 -1.70
C SER A 147 14.69 -6.45 -2.89
N ASP A 148 13.69 -7.33 -3.01
CA ASP A 148 12.73 -7.36 -4.10
C ASP A 148 11.45 -6.59 -3.76
N PHE A 149 11.28 -5.44 -4.39
CA PHE A 149 10.11 -4.58 -4.29
C PHE A 149 9.15 -4.71 -5.48
N SER A 150 9.22 -5.78 -6.26
CA SER A 150 8.37 -6.00 -7.44
C SER A 150 6.86 -6.03 -7.12
N PHE A 151 6.47 -6.27 -5.87
CA PHE A 151 5.08 -6.19 -5.42
C PHE A 151 4.49 -4.77 -5.53
N LEU A 152 5.32 -3.71 -5.59
CA LEU A 152 4.86 -2.32 -5.75
C LEU A 152 4.08 -2.08 -7.06
N LYS A 153 4.23 -2.96 -8.05
CA LYS A 153 3.40 -2.92 -9.28
C LYS A 153 1.89 -3.00 -9.00
N GLY A 154 1.50 -3.54 -7.85
CA GLY A 154 0.11 -3.64 -7.40
C GLY A 154 -0.35 -2.47 -6.52
N MET A 155 0.47 -1.42 -6.33
CA MET A 155 0.19 -0.32 -5.40
C MET A 155 0.17 1.06 -6.10
N PRO A 156 -0.78 1.31 -7.01
CA PRO A 156 -0.81 2.55 -7.80
C PRO A 156 -1.08 3.81 -6.95
N LYS A 157 -1.63 3.65 -5.74
CA LYS A 157 -2.00 4.74 -4.83
C LYS A 157 -0.93 5.09 -3.81
N LEU A 158 0.26 4.46 -3.86
CA LEU A 158 1.30 4.64 -2.85
C LEU A 158 1.81 6.08 -2.84
N GLU A 159 1.60 6.78 -1.72
CA GLU A 159 1.99 8.17 -1.50
C GLU A 159 3.27 8.31 -0.67
N ALA A 160 3.52 7.40 0.27
CA ALA A 160 4.73 7.43 1.07
C ALA A 160 5.25 6.03 1.38
N ILE A 161 6.59 5.89 1.30
CA ILE A 161 7.25 4.64 1.66
C ILE A 161 8.54 4.88 2.44
N ILE A 162 8.74 4.06 3.49
CA ILE A 162 9.97 3.94 4.25
C ILE A 162 10.54 2.54 4.01
N ILE A 163 11.76 2.47 3.46
CA ILE A 163 12.50 1.22 3.21
C ILE A 163 13.87 1.22 3.88
N SER A 164 14.07 2.11 4.85
CA SER A 164 15.37 2.29 5.52
C SER A 164 15.97 0.96 5.97
N SER A 165 17.28 0.77 5.73
CA SER A 165 18.05 -0.45 6.02
C SER A 165 17.66 -1.68 5.18
N ALA A 166 16.89 -1.54 4.08
CA ALA A 166 16.66 -2.65 3.17
C ALA A 166 17.89 -2.94 2.30
N TYR A 167 17.98 -4.17 1.78
CA TYR A 167 19.10 -4.62 0.92
C TYR A 167 18.92 -4.26 -0.56
N VAL A 168 17.92 -3.46 -0.88
CA VAL A 168 17.56 -3.04 -2.22
C VAL A 168 18.71 -2.33 -2.95
N SER A 169 18.88 -2.63 -4.23
CA SER A 169 19.75 -1.92 -5.16
C SER A 169 19.01 -1.45 -6.41
N ASP A 170 17.96 -2.17 -6.80
CA ASP A 170 17.13 -1.87 -7.98
C ASP A 170 15.86 -1.11 -7.56
N LEU A 171 15.76 0.16 -7.96
CA LEU A 171 14.58 1.00 -7.73
C LEU A 171 13.57 0.96 -8.88
N THR A 172 13.77 0.14 -9.93
CA THR A 172 12.85 0.02 -11.07
C THR A 172 11.38 -0.17 -10.65
N PRO A 173 11.04 -0.99 -9.62
CA PRO A 173 9.65 -1.14 -9.18
C PRO A 173 8.97 0.16 -8.73
N PHE A 174 9.75 1.12 -8.23
CA PHE A 174 9.23 2.42 -7.74
C PHE A 174 8.76 3.34 -8.89
N ALA A 175 9.25 3.12 -10.12
CA ALA A 175 8.82 3.88 -11.30
C ALA A 175 7.31 3.80 -11.57
N ASN A 176 6.62 2.80 -11.00
CA ASN A 176 5.17 2.62 -11.10
C ASN A 176 4.38 3.43 -10.05
N CYS A 177 5.03 3.96 -9.02
CA CYS A 177 4.40 4.67 -7.91
C CYS A 177 4.15 6.16 -8.28
N LYS A 178 3.17 6.42 -9.13
CA LYS A 178 2.91 7.77 -9.68
C LYS A 178 2.36 8.77 -8.65
N GLU A 179 1.81 8.27 -7.55
CA GLU A 179 1.31 9.09 -6.45
C GLU A 179 2.38 9.36 -5.36
N LEU A 180 3.60 8.80 -5.51
CA LEU A 180 4.64 8.88 -4.50
C LEU A 180 5.11 10.32 -4.27
N LYS A 181 4.98 10.78 -3.02
CA LYS A 181 5.38 12.10 -2.52
C LYS A 181 6.56 12.03 -1.56
N PHE A 182 6.70 10.91 -0.86
CA PHE A 182 7.71 10.70 0.17
C PHE A 182 8.43 9.36 -0.04
N PHE A 183 9.76 9.40 -0.10
CA PHE A 183 10.64 8.25 -0.24
C PHE A 183 11.76 8.30 0.78
N GLU A 184 11.82 7.35 1.71
CA GLU A 184 12.93 7.19 2.63
C GLU A 184 13.63 5.84 2.43
N ALA A 185 14.91 5.90 2.04
CA ALA A 185 15.79 4.75 1.84
C ALA A 185 17.13 4.94 2.60
N ALA A 186 17.06 5.51 3.80
CA ALA A 186 18.25 5.71 4.61
C ALA A 186 18.90 4.36 4.96
N PHE A 187 20.24 4.31 4.93
CA PHE A 187 21.05 3.09 5.15
C PHE A 187 20.84 1.97 4.12
N CYS A 188 20.18 2.21 3.00
CA CYS A 188 20.14 1.27 1.89
C CYS A 188 21.46 1.35 1.10
N GLY A 189 22.52 0.79 1.66
CA GLY A 189 23.91 0.93 1.20
C GLY A 189 24.21 0.32 -0.17
N ASN A 190 23.23 -0.24 -0.88
CA ASN A 190 23.38 -0.80 -2.23
C ASN A 190 22.74 0.09 -3.31
N ILE A 191 21.99 1.14 -2.95
CA ILE A 191 21.39 2.07 -3.91
C ILE A 191 22.49 3.00 -4.45
N GLU A 192 22.62 3.04 -5.79
CA GLU A 192 23.55 3.91 -6.51
C GLU A 192 22.80 4.76 -7.56
N ASP A 193 21.72 4.24 -8.14
CA ASP A 193 20.95 4.85 -9.24
C ASP A 193 19.54 5.28 -8.78
N LEU A 194 19.22 6.56 -8.99
CA LEU A 194 17.89 7.14 -8.72
C LEU A 194 17.05 7.29 -9.98
N SER A 195 17.52 6.88 -11.16
CA SER A 195 16.81 7.07 -12.43
C SER A 195 15.35 6.60 -12.42
N PRO A 196 14.99 5.48 -11.74
CA PRO A 196 13.60 5.05 -11.68
C PRO A 196 12.68 6.05 -10.96
N LEU A 197 13.21 6.81 -9.97
CA LEU A 197 12.43 7.81 -9.23
C LEU A 197 12.05 9.02 -10.09
N ALA A 198 12.74 9.28 -11.20
CA ALA A 198 12.38 10.33 -12.15
C ALA A 198 10.94 10.17 -12.70
N GLN A 199 10.35 8.98 -12.57
CA GLN A 199 8.97 8.68 -12.97
C GLN A 199 7.93 9.02 -11.89
N CYS A 200 8.37 9.38 -10.67
CA CYS A 200 7.50 9.73 -9.54
C CYS A 200 7.25 11.25 -9.54
N GLU A 201 6.44 11.72 -10.46
CA GLU A 201 6.25 13.16 -10.77
C GLU A 201 5.75 14.01 -9.57
N LYS A 202 5.24 13.37 -8.52
CA LYS A 202 4.74 14.02 -7.30
C LYS A 202 5.73 13.97 -6.13
N LEU A 203 6.96 13.46 -6.36
CA LEU A 203 7.93 13.25 -5.29
C LEU A 203 8.47 14.58 -4.75
N GLU A 204 8.20 14.84 -3.48
CA GLU A 204 8.56 16.09 -2.78
C GLU A 204 9.65 15.91 -1.73
N MET A 205 9.71 14.74 -1.11
CA MET A 205 10.68 14.46 -0.07
C MET A 205 11.44 13.16 -0.34
N VAL A 206 12.78 13.26 -0.30
CA VAL A 206 13.70 12.16 -0.54
C VAL A 206 14.71 12.07 0.58
N ASN A 207 14.84 10.90 1.19
CA ASN A 207 15.93 10.59 2.12
C ASN A 207 16.72 9.40 1.61
N ILE A 208 17.92 9.67 1.11
CA ILE A 208 18.90 8.69 0.61
C ILE A 208 20.18 8.71 1.44
N SER A 209 20.07 9.08 2.72
CA SER A 209 21.23 9.14 3.59
C SER A 209 21.89 7.76 3.73
N PHE A 210 23.21 7.72 3.70
CA PHE A 210 24.03 6.52 3.81
C PHE A 210 23.83 5.49 2.69
N THR A 211 23.43 5.98 1.49
CA THR A 211 23.46 5.21 0.23
C THR A 211 24.78 5.42 -0.51
N LYS A 212 24.90 4.87 -1.71
CA LYS A 212 26.04 5.08 -2.62
C LYS A 212 25.75 6.10 -3.74
N VAL A 213 24.61 6.74 -3.72
CA VAL A 213 24.20 7.74 -4.73
C VAL A 213 25.23 8.85 -4.85
N LYS A 214 25.55 9.26 -6.08
CA LYS A 214 26.47 10.35 -6.42
C LYS A 214 25.83 11.36 -7.36
N ASP A 215 24.89 10.93 -8.18
CA ASP A 215 24.19 11.72 -9.18
C ASP A 215 22.76 12.00 -8.72
N LEU A 216 22.39 13.27 -8.62
CA LEU A 216 21.06 13.74 -8.27
C LEU A 216 20.25 14.17 -9.48
N SER A 217 20.82 14.14 -10.69
CA SER A 217 20.15 14.60 -11.90
C SER A 217 18.80 13.91 -12.20
N PRO A 218 18.54 12.63 -11.77
CA PRO A 218 17.22 12.05 -11.90
C PRO A 218 16.11 12.80 -11.17
N LEU A 219 16.46 13.62 -10.18
CA LEU A 219 15.49 14.39 -9.38
C LEU A 219 15.22 15.80 -9.95
N ASP A 220 15.95 16.25 -10.98
CA ASP A 220 15.95 17.63 -11.46
C ASP A 220 14.59 18.16 -11.88
N ASN A 221 13.74 17.30 -12.47
CA ASN A 221 12.41 17.69 -12.95
C ASN A 221 11.28 17.40 -11.95
N LEU A 222 11.63 17.01 -10.73
CA LEU A 222 10.66 16.65 -9.68
C LEU A 222 10.45 17.84 -8.71
N PRO A 223 9.29 17.96 -8.08
CA PRO A 223 9.00 19.07 -7.16
C PRO A 223 9.63 18.86 -5.77
N ILE A 224 10.94 18.59 -5.72
CA ILE A 224 11.64 18.24 -4.49
C ILE A 224 11.72 19.45 -3.55
N LYS A 225 11.13 19.30 -2.37
CA LYS A 225 11.12 20.28 -1.28
C LYS A 225 12.14 19.95 -0.20
N THR A 226 12.48 18.66 -0.03
CA THR A 226 13.41 18.21 0.99
C THR A 226 14.26 17.05 0.47
N LEU A 227 15.57 17.17 0.61
CA LEU A 227 16.55 16.12 0.29
C LEU A 227 17.49 15.90 1.45
N PHE A 228 17.47 14.70 2.01
CA PHE A 228 18.49 14.22 2.94
C PHE A 228 19.41 13.21 2.24
N ALA A 229 20.66 13.55 2.15
CA ALA A 229 21.70 12.75 1.51
C ALA A 229 22.99 12.74 2.34
N GLN A 230 22.85 12.60 3.66
CA GLN A 230 23.97 12.53 4.59
C GLN A 230 24.82 11.30 4.33
N ASN A 231 26.15 11.44 4.43
CA ASN A 231 27.04 10.29 4.31
C ASN A 231 28.41 10.59 4.96
N TYR A 232 29.19 9.55 5.21
CA TYR A 232 30.57 9.67 5.61
C TYR A 232 31.40 10.41 4.56
N SER A 233 32.45 11.14 4.97
CA SER A 233 33.19 12.05 4.10
C SER A 233 33.63 11.46 2.74
N ALA A 234 34.10 10.23 2.72
CA ALA A 234 34.52 9.53 1.50
C ALA A 234 33.37 9.11 0.56
N LYS A 235 32.13 9.10 1.06
CA LYS A 235 30.92 8.66 0.34
C LYS A 235 29.95 9.81 0.08
N ARG A 236 30.27 11.03 0.44
CA ARG A 236 29.42 12.20 0.21
C ARG A 236 29.23 12.48 -1.27
N ILE A 237 28.12 13.07 -1.61
CA ILE A 237 27.88 13.72 -2.90
C ILE A 237 28.89 14.86 -3.06
N SER A 238 29.46 15.02 -4.24
CA SER A 238 30.49 16.05 -4.47
C SER A 238 29.96 17.47 -4.28
N ALA A 239 30.84 18.41 -3.94
CA ALA A 239 30.46 19.80 -3.77
C ALA A 239 29.90 20.42 -5.08
N GLU A 240 30.41 19.97 -6.22
CA GLU A 240 29.95 20.39 -7.55
C GLU A 240 28.50 19.93 -7.78
N GLU A 241 28.18 18.69 -7.44
CA GLU A 241 26.81 18.13 -7.59
C GLU A 241 25.85 18.76 -6.59
N GLN A 242 26.29 19.00 -5.35
CA GLN A 242 25.47 19.72 -4.37
C GLN A 242 25.11 21.13 -4.86
N LYS A 243 26.10 21.84 -5.43
CA LYS A 243 25.90 23.18 -6.02
C LYS A 243 24.94 23.11 -7.21
N ARG A 244 25.16 22.16 -8.15
CA ARG A 244 24.29 21.95 -9.32
C ARG A 244 22.84 21.71 -8.88
N PHE A 245 22.63 20.81 -7.91
CA PHE A 245 21.29 20.51 -7.40
C PHE A 245 20.62 21.73 -6.74
N ALA A 246 21.37 22.52 -5.97
CA ALA A 246 20.86 23.75 -5.37
C ALA A 246 20.49 24.83 -6.40
N GLU A 247 21.16 24.86 -7.56
CA GLU A 247 20.81 25.76 -8.67
C GLU A 247 19.48 25.34 -9.34
N VAL A 248 19.19 24.05 -9.42
CA VAL A 248 17.94 23.50 -9.96
C VAL A 248 16.78 23.63 -8.95
N HIS A 249 17.07 23.42 -7.67
CA HIS A 249 16.09 23.43 -6.58
C HIS A 249 16.45 24.47 -5.50
N PRO A 250 16.35 25.78 -5.78
CA PRO A 250 16.85 26.83 -4.89
C PRO A 250 16.13 26.89 -3.53
N ASP A 251 14.87 26.45 -3.47
CA ASP A 251 14.06 26.46 -2.25
C ASP A 251 14.04 25.11 -1.53
N CYS A 252 14.81 24.12 -2.00
CA CYS A 252 14.85 22.80 -1.40
C CYS A 252 15.68 22.81 -0.09
N LEU A 253 15.08 22.28 0.98
CA LEU A 253 15.82 21.96 2.21
C LEU A 253 16.76 20.79 1.93
N THR A 254 18.07 21.01 1.93
CA THR A 254 19.07 19.98 1.69
C THR A 254 19.95 19.73 2.91
N GLN A 255 20.30 18.46 3.17
CA GLN A 255 21.24 18.10 4.21
C GLN A 255 22.19 16.99 3.73
N TYR A 256 23.47 17.34 3.54
CA TYR A 256 24.53 16.44 3.05
C TYR A 256 25.53 16.02 4.13
N THR A 257 25.49 16.70 5.27
CA THR A 257 26.36 16.43 6.41
C THR A 257 25.55 16.45 7.70
N GLY A 258 25.97 15.73 8.70
CA GLY A 258 25.35 15.73 10.01
C GLY A 258 25.79 14.53 10.81
N ASP A 259 25.73 14.70 12.10
CA ASP A 259 26.08 13.65 13.04
C ASP A 259 24.86 12.77 13.26
N GLN A 260 24.92 11.56 12.80
CA GLN A 260 24.09 10.43 13.18
C GLN A 260 22.55 10.59 13.13
N PRO A 261 21.86 9.58 12.60
CA PRO A 261 20.41 9.44 12.69
C PRO A 261 19.91 9.04 14.08
N TYR A 262 20.81 8.85 15.02
CA TYR A 262 20.47 8.48 16.40
C TYR A 262 20.28 9.73 17.25
N GLY A 263 19.10 9.88 17.81
CA GLY A 263 18.68 11.10 18.47
C GLY A 263 17.66 11.82 17.60
N ARG A 264 17.80 13.13 17.48
CA ARG A 264 16.81 13.96 16.78
C ARG A 264 17.03 14.11 15.28
N GLY A 265 18.00 13.48 14.66
CA GLY A 265 18.33 13.36 13.23
C GLY A 265 17.51 14.19 12.23
N TRP A 266 17.47 13.74 10.98
CA TRP A 266 16.77 14.39 9.86
C TRP A 266 15.23 14.46 9.96
N ARG A 267 14.61 13.85 10.97
CA ARG A 267 13.15 13.84 11.14
C ARG A 267 12.62 15.10 11.81
N TYR A 268 13.52 15.96 12.29
CA TYR A 268 13.19 17.14 13.08
C TYR A 268 13.72 18.43 12.46
N ASP A 269 13.01 19.51 12.68
CA ASP A 269 13.47 20.86 12.39
C ASP A 269 14.44 21.40 13.48
N GLU A 270 14.91 22.61 13.30
CA GLU A 270 15.80 23.32 14.23
C GLU A 270 15.16 23.60 15.61
N HIS A 271 13.84 23.47 15.73
CA HIS A 271 13.07 23.67 16.95
C HIS A 271 12.64 22.37 17.61
N ASP A 272 13.26 21.25 17.23
CA ASP A 272 12.93 19.91 17.75
C ASP A 272 11.49 19.43 17.45
N LYS A 273 10.86 19.96 16.39
CA LYS A 273 9.58 19.52 15.91
C LYS A 273 9.77 18.59 14.71
N TYR A 274 8.88 17.60 14.58
CA TYR A 274 8.88 16.77 13.38
C TYR A 274 8.63 17.61 12.13
N LEU A 275 9.41 17.35 11.08
CA LEU A 275 9.11 17.85 9.76
C LEU A 275 7.72 17.37 9.33
N PRO A 276 6.96 18.13 8.53
CA PRO A 276 5.55 17.85 8.26
C PRO A 276 5.25 16.40 7.85
N TYR A 277 5.98 15.84 6.89
CA TYR A 277 5.78 14.45 6.46
C TYR A 277 6.06 13.44 7.58
N TYR A 278 7.11 13.62 8.37
CA TYR A 278 7.40 12.70 9.48
C TYR A 278 6.36 12.82 10.59
N GLY A 279 5.87 14.02 10.88
CA GLY A 279 4.78 14.23 11.83
C GLY A 279 3.49 13.54 11.39
N MET A 280 3.14 13.65 10.10
CA MET A 280 2.02 12.96 9.50
C MET A 280 2.20 11.43 9.56
N LEU A 281 3.35 10.90 9.12
CA LEU A 281 3.61 9.46 9.10
C LEU A 281 3.59 8.84 10.49
N ARG A 282 4.04 9.57 11.53
CA ARG A 282 3.91 9.09 12.91
C ARG A 282 2.45 8.86 13.30
N LYS A 283 1.55 9.77 12.91
CA LYS A 283 0.10 9.62 13.15
C LYS A 283 -0.47 8.47 12.32
N VAL A 284 -0.15 8.40 11.03
CA VAL A 284 -0.61 7.34 10.11
C VAL A 284 -0.19 5.95 10.60
N PHE A 285 1.07 5.81 11.00
CA PHE A 285 1.59 4.55 11.53
C PHE A 285 1.30 4.36 13.04
N ARG A 286 0.59 5.31 13.67
CA ARG A 286 0.16 5.29 15.07
C ARG A 286 1.34 5.02 16.03
N LEU A 287 2.50 5.63 15.75
CA LEU A 287 3.74 5.38 16.50
C LEU A 287 3.71 5.96 17.91
N ASP A 288 2.74 6.81 18.21
CA ASP A 288 2.54 7.42 19.52
C ASP A 288 1.51 6.66 20.38
N ASP A 289 0.88 5.61 19.82
CA ASP A 289 -0.07 4.76 20.55
C ASP A 289 0.71 3.70 21.36
N ASP A 290 0.62 3.73 22.69
CA ASP A 290 1.32 2.79 23.59
C ASP A 290 0.89 1.32 23.43
N ILE A 291 -0.10 1.04 22.57
CA ILE A 291 -0.81 -0.25 22.49
C ILE A 291 -0.19 -1.17 21.45
N ILE A 292 0.81 -0.68 20.65
CA ILE A 292 1.22 -1.40 19.46
C ILE A 292 2.60 -2.02 19.61
N PRO A 293 2.68 -3.36 19.56
CA PRO A 293 3.96 -4.02 19.41
C PRO A 293 4.63 -3.55 18.11
N ASN A 294 5.90 -3.15 18.17
CA ASN A 294 6.72 -2.72 17.04
C ASN A 294 6.85 -3.78 15.91
N SER A 295 6.15 -4.88 16.01
CA SER A 295 6.37 -6.09 15.24
C SER A 295 5.16 -6.65 14.51
N VAL A 296 4.00 -5.98 14.59
CA VAL A 296 2.80 -6.48 13.91
C VAL A 296 2.47 -5.57 12.74
N GLY A 297 2.22 -6.17 11.58
CA GLY A 297 1.70 -5.45 10.42
C GLY A 297 0.41 -4.72 10.76
N TRP A 298 0.34 -3.50 10.33
CA TRP A 298 -0.78 -2.60 10.55
C TRP A 298 -1.60 -2.42 9.29
N TYR A 299 -2.90 -2.30 9.44
CA TYR A 299 -3.76 -1.82 8.38
C TYR A 299 -4.88 -0.96 8.96
N LEU A 300 -5.20 0.12 8.26
CA LEU A 300 -6.46 0.84 8.39
C LEU A 300 -7.34 0.45 7.20
N ARG A 301 -8.64 0.37 7.43
CA ARG A 301 -9.60 0.24 6.34
C ARG A 301 -9.95 1.62 5.80
N GLU A 302 -10.33 1.68 4.53
CA GLU A 302 -10.98 2.85 3.97
C GLU A 302 -12.21 3.21 4.83
N GLY A 303 -12.26 4.45 5.32
CA GLY A 303 -13.35 4.95 6.17
C GLY A 303 -13.20 4.70 7.68
N ASP A 304 -12.17 3.98 8.14
CA ASP A 304 -11.93 3.77 9.58
C ASP A 304 -11.39 5.02 10.28
N THR A 305 -10.69 5.90 9.55
CA THR A 305 -10.22 7.20 10.03
C THR A 305 -9.93 8.13 8.86
N ASP A 306 -10.12 9.41 9.06
CA ASP A 306 -9.58 10.44 8.17
C ASP A 306 -8.04 10.38 8.27
N LEU A 307 -7.39 9.92 7.20
CA LEU A 307 -5.94 9.92 7.16
C LEU A 307 -5.42 11.36 7.13
N PRO A 308 -4.44 11.71 7.97
CA PRO A 308 -3.90 13.06 7.98
C PRO A 308 -3.23 13.40 6.66
N THR A 309 -3.33 14.64 6.24
CA THR A 309 -2.56 15.21 5.12
C THR A 309 -1.26 15.83 5.63
N ALA A 310 -0.29 16.07 4.76
CA ALA A 310 0.96 16.73 5.12
C ALA A 310 0.74 18.16 5.66
N GLU A 311 -0.41 18.77 5.38
CA GLU A 311 -0.79 20.13 5.81
C GLU A 311 -1.55 20.15 7.14
N SER A 312 -1.98 19.01 7.64
CA SER A 312 -2.66 18.83 8.93
C SER A 312 -1.68 18.32 10.02
#